data_fc2c0899aafd76bc29f7cc51c87cebd2
#
_entry.id   fc2c0899aafd76bc29f7cc51c87cebd2
#
_cell.length_a   1.000
_cell.length_b   1.000
_cell.length_c   1.000
_cell.angle_alpha   90.00
_cell.angle_beta   90.00
_cell.angle_gamma   90.00
#
_symmetry.space_group_name_H-M   'P 1'
#
loop_
_entity.id
_entity.type
_entity.pdbx_description
1 polymer ?
#
loop_
_entity_poly.entity_id
_entity_poly.type
_entity_poly.pdbx_seq_one_letter_code
_entity_poly.pdbx_strand_id
1 'polypeptide(L)'
;MRNTFPIHIGCGVVFLLCAAAATAQGAAPETAPPLFPGGGLISYNSVFTTRQATGTSGTIPATARPTFSHEATFNFTWGFYRDFDVTVLVPIVTNRFENAGISPASSGTGLGDAMLLVKYRFFRRDSRRGTTQASVTVGPKLPTGRTDLIAANGTRLPTGLQPGSGSTDLFVAANWTYTGLFNMRRLVADEDFHSLVRSQGTQATRLGSNVESRFWLSYRPYEAKDGSREWFIGPVLTWQHFQDDRIAGVTQAGSGGDVLLTGITTYFGVRPGMHLWLAADWDSAHSTGAAFMPIRRHVSFGITQQFRLHR
;
A
#
# COMPACT_ATOMS: atom_id res chain seq x y z
N MET A 1 28.05 45.82 25.31
CA MET A 1 26.68 45.59 24.94
C MET A 1 26.64 44.44 23.91
N ARG A 2 26.32 43.24 24.33
CA ARG A 2 26.24 42.06 23.47
C ARG A 2 24.77 41.81 23.19
N ASN A 3 24.32 41.98 21.96
CA ASN A 3 22.98 41.59 21.51
C ASN A 3 23.01 40.12 21.07
N THR A 4 22.49 39.27 21.91
CA THR A 4 22.16 37.87 21.57
C THR A 4 20.78 37.82 20.92
N PHE A 5 20.71 37.48 19.64
CA PHE A 5 19.48 37.12 18.97
C PHE A 5 19.11 35.67 19.35
N PRO A 6 17.92 35.42 19.84
CA PRO A 6 17.43 34.04 20.00
C PRO A 6 16.93 33.52 18.65
N ILE A 7 17.59 32.50 18.14
CA ILE A 7 17.10 31.70 17.04
C ILE A 7 15.94 30.82 17.60
N HIS A 8 14.72 31.23 17.34
CA HIS A 8 13.57 30.36 17.54
C HIS A 8 13.53 29.34 16.42
N ILE A 9 14.11 28.16 16.63
CA ILE A 9 13.79 26.95 15.89
C ILE A 9 12.49 26.42 16.48
N GLY A 10 11.38 26.94 15.99
CA GLY A 10 10.05 26.50 16.31
C GLY A 10 9.39 25.92 15.07
N CYS A 11 9.71 24.70 14.72
CA CYS A 11 8.88 23.89 13.85
C CYS A 11 8.95 22.44 14.30
N GLY A 12 8.54 22.23 15.54
CA GLY A 12 8.15 20.93 16.02
C GLY A 12 6.82 20.57 15.36
N VAL A 13 6.86 19.93 14.20
CA VAL A 13 5.70 19.24 13.66
C VAL A 13 5.51 18.00 14.51
N VAL A 14 4.61 18.11 15.46
CA VAL A 14 4.09 17.00 16.24
C VAL A 14 3.25 16.14 15.30
N PHE A 15 3.86 15.17 14.63
CA PHE A 15 3.15 14.01 14.11
C PHE A 15 3.15 12.95 15.20
N LEU A 16 2.26 13.14 16.16
CA LEU A 16 1.82 12.08 17.06
C LEU A 16 0.52 11.54 16.49
N LEU A 17 0.52 10.22 16.36
CA LEU A 17 -0.63 9.34 16.45
C LEU A 17 -1.14 8.66 15.18
N CYS A 18 -1.18 7.42 15.40
CA CYS A 18 -1.94 6.28 14.97
C CYS A 18 -1.13 5.27 14.17
N ALA A 19 -0.38 4.49 14.92
CA ALA A 19 0.15 3.24 14.42
C ALA A 19 -0.99 2.25 14.22
N ALA A 20 -1.25 1.91 13.00
CA ALA A 20 -1.86 0.62 12.63
C ALA A 20 -1.94 0.47 11.10
N ALA A 21 -1.47 -0.33 10.56
CA ALA A 21 -1.34 -1.49 9.79
C ALA A 21 -1.92 -1.74 8.43
N ALA A 22 -1.20 -2.01 7.42
CA ALA A 22 -1.75 -2.67 6.24
C ALA A 22 -0.89 -3.84 5.73
N THR A 23 -1.50 -4.85 5.18
CA THR A 23 -0.85 -5.69 4.17
C THR A 23 -0.58 -4.79 2.98
N ALA A 24 0.64 -4.84 2.46
CA ALA A 24 1.00 -4.11 1.26
C ALA A 24 0.02 -4.46 0.13
N GLN A 25 -0.96 -3.62 -0.06
CA GLN A 25 -1.66 -3.57 -1.33
C GLN A 25 -0.80 -2.69 -2.21
N GLY A 26 -0.10 -3.29 -3.17
CA GLY A 26 0.58 -2.56 -4.22
C GLY A 26 -0.43 -1.91 -5.13
N ALA A 27 -1.12 -0.93 -4.59
CA ALA A 27 -1.85 0.00 -5.42
C ALA A 27 -0.83 0.84 -6.21
N ALA A 28 -1.22 1.31 -7.37
CA ALA A 28 -0.59 2.48 -7.97
C ALA A 28 -0.47 3.53 -6.88
N PRO A 29 0.65 4.27 -6.78
CA PRO A 29 0.83 5.23 -5.71
C PRO A 29 -0.42 6.09 -5.62
N GLU A 30 -1.07 6.07 -4.46
CA GLU A 30 -2.22 6.89 -4.23
C GLU A 30 -1.77 8.35 -4.22
N THR A 31 -2.19 9.09 -5.21
CA THR A 31 -1.90 10.52 -5.30
C THR A 31 -3.00 11.35 -4.64
N ALA A 32 -2.67 12.55 -4.16
CA ALA A 32 -3.63 13.44 -3.53
C ALA A 32 -4.78 13.93 -4.44
N PRO A 33 -4.64 14.09 -5.76
CA PRO A 33 -5.73 14.50 -6.63
C PRO A 33 -6.87 13.47 -6.68
N PRO A 34 -8.12 13.86 -6.34
CA PRO A 34 -9.28 13.03 -6.61
C PRO A 34 -9.64 13.08 -8.10
N LEU A 35 -10.52 12.19 -8.53
CA LEU A 35 -11.13 12.26 -9.84
C LEU A 35 -11.99 13.53 -10.00
N PHE A 36 -12.14 13.97 -11.24
CA PHE A 36 -13.07 15.06 -11.56
C PHE A 36 -14.54 14.61 -11.38
N PRO A 37 -15.47 15.51 -11.08
CA PRO A 37 -16.89 15.18 -10.93
C PRO A 37 -17.46 14.49 -12.18
N GLY A 38 -18.12 13.34 -11.99
CA GLY A 38 -18.63 12.51 -13.07
C GLY A 38 -17.53 11.71 -13.79
N GLY A 39 -16.29 11.73 -13.28
CA GLY A 39 -15.21 10.88 -13.75
C GLY A 39 -15.32 9.46 -13.20
N GLY A 40 -14.96 8.49 -14.01
CA GLY A 40 -14.75 7.10 -13.62
C GLY A 40 -13.31 6.69 -13.89
N LEU A 41 -12.79 5.78 -13.09
CA LEU A 41 -11.51 5.15 -13.30
C LEU A 41 -11.65 3.65 -13.02
N ILE A 42 -11.20 2.85 -13.96
CA ILE A 42 -10.98 1.42 -13.75
C ILE A 42 -9.49 1.18 -13.75
N SER A 43 -9.02 0.41 -12.78
CA SER A 43 -7.63 -0.02 -12.75
C SER A 43 -7.50 -1.50 -12.41
N TYR A 44 -6.45 -2.08 -12.97
CA TYR A 44 -5.93 -3.39 -12.60
C TYR A 44 -4.51 -3.20 -12.10
N ASN A 45 -4.25 -3.74 -10.93
CA ASN A 45 -2.93 -3.72 -10.29
C ASN A 45 -2.51 -5.15 -9.98
N SER A 46 -1.25 -5.45 -10.20
CA SER A 46 -0.66 -6.76 -9.91
C SER A 46 0.58 -6.55 -9.07
N VAL A 47 0.68 -7.25 -7.95
CA VAL A 47 1.74 -7.13 -6.95
C VAL A 47 2.31 -8.47 -6.62
N PHE A 48 3.62 -8.58 -6.71
CA PHE A 48 4.38 -9.75 -6.32
C PHE A 48 5.25 -9.38 -5.12
N THR A 49 5.07 -10.10 -4.04
CA THR A 49 5.84 -9.91 -2.81
C THR A 49 6.59 -11.19 -2.47
N THR A 50 7.89 -11.08 -2.22
CA THR A 50 8.68 -12.18 -1.64
C THR A 50 9.11 -11.80 -0.23
N ARG A 51 9.04 -12.78 0.70
CA ARG A 51 9.50 -12.60 2.08
C ARG A 51 10.55 -13.64 2.43
N GLN A 52 11.36 -13.29 3.41
CA GLN A 52 12.30 -14.24 3.99
C GLN A 52 11.54 -15.16 4.93
N ALA A 53 11.65 -16.47 4.71
CA ALA A 53 11.16 -17.44 5.68
C ALA A 53 11.99 -17.38 6.97
N THR A 54 11.32 -17.49 8.11
CA THR A 54 11.96 -17.58 9.42
C THR A 54 11.76 -18.97 10.02
N GLY A 55 12.82 -19.51 10.60
CA GLY A 55 12.79 -20.80 11.31
C GLY A 55 13.05 -22.02 10.42
N THR A 56 13.38 -23.12 11.08
CA THR A 56 13.70 -24.45 10.48
C THR A 56 12.72 -25.53 10.94
N SER A 57 11.57 -25.13 11.51
CA SER A 57 10.58 -26.08 12.01
C SER A 57 9.83 -26.75 10.86
N GLY A 58 9.63 -28.05 10.95
CA GLY A 58 8.78 -28.83 10.03
C GLY A 58 7.29 -28.52 10.13
N THR A 59 6.86 -27.56 10.93
CA THR A 59 5.46 -27.14 11.10
C THR A 59 5.26 -25.70 10.63
N ILE A 60 4.06 -25.39 10.10
CA ILE A 60 3.70 -24.03 9.70
C ILE A 60 3.41 -23.21 10.99
N PRO A 61 4.17 -22.14 11.27
CA PRO A 61 3.89 -21.29 12.41
C PRO A 61 2.51 -20.61 12.30
N ALA A 62 1.84 -20.41 13.42
CA ALA A 62 0.55 -19.73 13.45
C ALA A 62 0.62 -18.26 12.97
N THR A 63 1.80 -17.62 13.08
CA THR A 63 2.11 -16.28 12.60
C THR A 63 2.68 -16.27 11.18
N ALA A 64 2.68 -17.41 10.47
CA ALA A 64 3.28 -17.52 9.14
C ALA A 64 2.69 -16.50 8.16
N ARG A 65 3.55 -15.94 7.35
CA ARG A 65 3.22 -15.13 6.17
C ARG A 65 3.66 -15.88 4.91
N PRO A 66 3.06 -15.63 3.76
CA PRO A 66 3.51 -16.25 2.52
C PRO A 66 4.96 -15.85 2.22
N THR A 67 5.79 -16.82 1.85
CA THR A 67 7.14 -16.57 1.33
C THR A 67 7.08 -15.94 -0.06
N PHE A 68 6.02 -16.24 -0.79
CA PHE A 68 5.63 -15.58 -2.03
C PHE A 68 4.14 -15.28 -2.00
N SER A 69 3.75 -14.07 -2.36
CA SER A 69 2.36 -13.70 -2.62
C SER A 69 2.23 -12.96 -3.94
N HIS A 70 1.15 -13.22 -4.64
CA HIS A 70 0.68 -12.45 -5.78
C HIS A 70 -0.72 -11.94 -5.47
N GLU A 71 -0.89 -10.64 -5.58
CA GLU A 71 -2.20 -9.99 -5.43
C GLU A 71 -2.55 -9.27 -6.73
N ALA A 72 -3.69 -9.62 -7.31
CA ALA A 72 -4.28 -8.95 -8.45
C ALA A 72 -5.51 -8.18 -7.98
N THR A 73 -5.48 -6.85 -8.01
CA THR A 73 -6.55 -5.99 -7.52
C THR A 73 -7.25 -5.28 -8.66
N PHE A 74 -8.57 -5.38 -8.68
CA PHE A 74 -9.45 -4.62 -9.57
C PHE A 74 -10.06 -3.47 -8.79
N ASN A 75 -9.88 -2.26 -9.29
CA ASN A 75 -10.39 -1.05 -8.66
C ASN A 75 -11.35 -0.34 -9.59
N PHE A 76 -12.44 0.14 -9.00
CA PHE A 76 -13.34 1.09 -9.64
C PHE A 76 -13.42 2.33 -8.76
N THR A 77 -13.08 3.50 -9.32
CA THR A 77 -13.19 4.79 -8.63
C THR A 77 -14.17 5.69 -9.35
N TRP A 78 -15.01 6.35 -8.59
CA TRP A 78 -15.98 7.32 -9.08
C TRP A 78 -15.82 8.67 -8.37
N GLY A 79 -15.54 9.74 -9.16
CA GLY A 79 -15.56 11.13 -8.70
C GLY A 79 -16.99 11.64 -8.66
N PHE A 80 -17.62 11.61 -7.50
CA PHE A 80 -19.02 12.04 -7.37
C PHE A 80 -19.16 13.52 -7.06
N TYR A 81 -18.13 14.15 -6.51
CA TYR A 81 -18.12 15.58 -6.21
C TYR A 81 -16.71 16.16 -6.47
N ARG A 82 -16.58 17.51 -6.46
CA ARG A 82 -15.36 18.23 -6.86
C ARG A 82 -14.07 17.75 -6.16
N ASP A 83 -14.15 17.43 -4.88
CA ASP A 83 -13.00 17.08 -4.05
C ASP A 83 -13.16 15.69 -3.40
N PHE A 84 -14.14 14.91 -3.89
CA PHE A 84 -14.45 13.58 -3.36
C PHE A 84 -14.49 12.52 -4.44
N ASP A 85 -13.91 11.38 -4.12
CA ASP A 85 -14.16 10.15 -4.86
C ASP A 85 -14.44 8.96 -3.93
N VAL A 86 -15.04 7.94 -4.52
CA VAL A 86 -15.29 6.65 -3.87
C VAL A 86 -14.61 5.58 -4.69
N THR A 87 -13.88 4.68 -4.02
CA THR A 87 -13.19 3.56 -4.64
C THR A 87 -13.67 2.25 -4.04
N VAL A 88 -13.96 1.28 -4.91
CA VAL A 88 -14.14 -0.12 -4.54
C VAL A 88 -12.93 -0.91 -5.03
N LEU A 89 -12.32 -1.69 -4.13
CA LEU A 89 -11.19 -2.57 -4.45
C LEU A 89 -11.61 -4.02 -4.21
N VAL A 90 -11.28 -4.88 -5.17
CA VAL A 90 -11.55 -6.34 -5.07
C VAL A 90 -10.26 -7.08 -5.43
N PRO A 91 -9.56 -7.66 -4.44
CA PRO A 91 -8.33 -8.39 -4.67
C PRO A 91 -8.57 -9.89 -4.93
N ILE A 92 -7.74 -10.47 -5.78
CA ILE A 92 -7.54 -11.92 -5.91
C ILE A 92 -6.12 -12.19 -5.41
N VAL A 93 -5.99 -13.05 -4.41
CA VAL A 93 -4.73 -13.31 -3.72
C VAL A 93 -4.31 -14.76 -3.93
N THR A 94 -3.05 -14.94 -4.32
CA THR A 94 -2.37 -16.24 -4.35
C THR A 94 -1.22 -16.18 -3.35
N ASN A 95 -1.27 -17.04 -2.35
CA ASN A 95 -0.26 -17.19 -1.33
C ASN A 95 0.46 -18.53 -1.48
N ARG A 96 1.78 -18.52 -1.33
CA ARG A 96 2.64 -19.72 -1.28
C ARG A 96 3.55 -19.60 -0.07
N PHE A 97 3.59 -20.66 0.72
CA PHE A 97 4.47 -20.78 1.86
C PHE A 97 5.41 -21.94 1.66
N GLU A 98 6.71 -21.63 1.68
CA GLU A 98 7.81 -22.62 1.61
C GLU A 98 8.73 -22.37 2.80
N ASN A 99 9.07 -23.42 3.50
CA ASN A 99 10.07 -23.38 4.57
C ASN A 99 10.82 -24.70 4.60
N ALA A 100 12.09 -24.68 5.03
CA ALA A 100 12.89 -25.88 5.20
C ALA A 100 12.18 -26.88 6.13
N GLY A 101 12.05 -28.12 5.70
CA GLY A 101 11.38 -29.18 6.44
C GLY A 101 9.85 -29.27 6.24
N ILE A 102 9.24 -28.37 5.45
CA ILE A 102 7.83 -28.46 5.04
C ILE A 102 7.77 -28.88 3.57
N SER A 103 7.27 -30.09 3.31
CA SER A 103 7.08 -30.61 1.96
C SER A 103 5.75 -31.37 1.90
N PRO A 104 4.89 -31.12 0.88
CA PRO A 104 5.02 -30.09 -0.16
C PRO A 104 4.76 -28.68 0.35
N ALA A 105 5.19 -27.68 -0.45
CA ALA A 105 4.84 -26.27 -0.20
C ALA A 105 3.33 -26.07 -0.11
N SER A 106 2.87 -25.27 0.83
CA SER A 106 1.45 -24.92 0.97
C SER A 106 1.13 -23.71 0.11
N SER A 107 0.10 -23.83 -0.74
CA SER A 107 -0.33 -22.71 -1.57
C SER A 107 -1.84 -22.64 -1.64
N GLY A 108 -2.38 -21.47 -1.94
CA GLY A 108 -3.80 -21.29 -2.15
C GLY A 108 -4.12 -19.97 -2.83
N THR A 109 -5.18 -20.01 -3.63
CA THR A 109 -5.71 -18.85 -4.35
C THR A 109 -7.17 -18.64 -3.99
N GLY A 110 -7.57 -17.38 -3.88
CA GLY A 110 -8.98 -17.02 -3.64
C GLY A 110 -9.20 -15.51 -3.66
N LEU A 111 -10.46 -15.12 -3.54
CA LEU A 111 -10.80 -13.73 -3.29
C LEU A 111 -10.21 -13.28 -1.96
N GLY A 112 -9.62 -12.10 -1.95
CA GLY A 112 -9.22 -11.40 -0.74
C GLY A 112 -10.35 -10.52 -0.18
N ASP A 113 -10.04 -9.76 0.85
CA ASP A 113 -11.01 -8.89 1.50
C ASP A 113 -11.20 -7.61 0.67
N ALA A 114 -12.43 -7.31 0.24
CA ALA A 114 -12.75 -6.11 -0.50
C ALA A 114 -12.67 -4.86 0.38
N MET A 115 -12.40 -3.69 -0.24
CA MET A 115 -12.43 -2.39 0.43
C MET A 115 -13.38 -1.43 -0.25
N LEU A 116 -13.99 -0.56 0.56
CA LEU A 116 -14.77 0.59 0.10
C LEU A 116 -14.17 1.84 0.71
N LEU A 117 -13.57 2.69 -0.11
CA LEU A 117 -12.79 3.84 0.33
C LEU A 117 -13.42 5.13 -0.16
N VAL A 118 -13.40 6.16 0.69
CA VAL A 118 -13.78 7.54 0.35
C VAL A 118 -12.56 8.41 0.50
N LYS A 119 -12.19 9.13 -0.57
CA LYS A 119 -11.14 10.13 -0.57
C LYS A 119 -11.73 11.52 -0.56
N TYR A 120 -11.14 12.40 0.27
CA TYR A 120 -11.46 13.82 0.34
C TYR A 120 -10.19 14.64 0.21
N ARG A 121 -10.10 15.48 -0.85
CA ARG A 121 -9.05 16.48 -1.00
C ARG A 121 -9.41 17.73 -0.20
N PHE A 122 -8.74 17.91 0.94
CA PHE A 122 -9.00 19.05 1.83
C PHE A 122 -8.13 20.26 1.52
N PHE A 123 -7.06 20.08 0.74
CA PHE A 123 -6.16 21.17 0.39
C PHE A 123 -5.74 21.12 -1.08
N ARG A 124 -5.80 22.29 -1.73
CA ARG A 124 -5.20 22.54 -3.03
C ARG A 124 -4.72 23.97 -3.13
N ARG A 125 -3.47 24.15 -3.58
CA ARG A 125 -2.90 25.46 -3.87
C ARG A 125 -2.17 25.40 -5.21
N ASP A 126 -2.69 26.15 -6.15
CA ASP A 126 -2.08 26.34 -7.47
C ASP A 126 -1.18 27.57 -7.47
N SER A 127 -0.02 27.49 -8.10
CA SER A 127 0.93 28.57 -8.29
C SER A 127 1.48 28.54 -9.70
N ARG A 128 2.21 29.63 -10.10
CA ARG A 128 2.89 29.65 -11.39
C ARG A 128 3.99 28.56 -11.50
N ARG A 129 4.46 28.04 -10.38
CA ARG A 129 5.58 27.09 -10.29
C ARG A 129 5.13 25.64 -10.21
N GLY A 130 3.93 25.40 -9.72
CA GLY A 130 3.37 24.06 -9.55
C GLY A 130 2.11 24.04 -8.70
N THR A 131 1.62 22.86 -8.45
CA THR A 131 0.42 22.61 -7.63
C THR A 131 0.77 21.77 -6.42
N THR A 132 0.29 22.17 -5.26
CA THR A 132 0.34 21.37 -4.02
C THR A 132 -1.06 20.91 -3.68
N GLN A 133 -1.22 19.63 -3.37
CA GLN A 133 -2.49 19.04 -2.98
C GLN A 133 -2.29 18.12 -1.79
N ALA A 134 -3.32 18.01 -0.94
CA ALA A 134 -3.38 17.03 0.12
C ALA A 134 -4.79 16.46 0.25
N SER A 135 -4.87 15.16 0.53
CA SER A 135 -6.13 14.43 0.70
C SER A 135 -6.04 13.44 1.84
N VAL A 136 -7.18 13.03 2.33
CA VAL A 136 -7.34 11.89 3.24
C VAL A 136 -8.25 10.87 2.59
N THR A 137 -7.98 9.60 2.88
CA THR A 137 -8.80 8.47 2.43
C THR A 137 -9.19 7.66 3.66
N VAL A 138 -10.45 7.25 3.74
CA VAL A 138 -10.94 6.42 4.83
C VAL A 138 -11.97 5.42 4.30
N GLY A 139 -11.99 4.23 4.88
CA GLY A 139 -13.04 3.26 4.57
C GLY A 139 -12.82 1.88 5.17
N PRO A 140 -13.85 1.04 5.17
CA PRO A 140 -13.77 -0.31 5.69
C PRO A 140 -13.11 -1.26 4.68
N LYS A 141 -12.31 -2.18 5.22
CA LYS A 141 -11.99 -3.46 4.61
C LYS A 141 -13.02 -4.47 5.11
N LEU A 142 -13.67 -5.18 4.21
CA LEU A 142 -14.77 -6.10 4.50
C LEU A 142 -14.29 -7.56 4.48
N PRO A 143 -14.82 -8.44 5.34
CA PRO A 143 -14.39 -9.85 5.45
C PRO A 143 -14.97 -10.71 4.32
N THR A 144 -14.77 -10.33 3.08
CA THR A 144 -15.32 -11.01 1.88
C THR A 144 -14.39 -12.08 1.33
N GLY A 145 -13.16 -12.11 1.80
CA GLY A 145 -12.12 -12.99 1.30
C GLY A 145 -12.27 -14.44 1.79
N ARG A 146 -11.65 -15.32 1.04
CA ARG A 146 -11.63 -16.75 1.36
C ARG A 146 -10.74 -17.03 2.57
N THR A 147 -11.27 -17.79 3.55
CA THR A 147 -10.58 -18.07 4.83
C THR A 147 -10.53 -19.55 5.19
N ASP A 148 -10.91 -20.44 4.29
CA ASP A 148 -11.09 -21.87 4.53
C ASP A 148 -10.08 -22.78 3.82
N LEU A 149 -8.99 -22.22 3.33
CA LEU A 149 -7.94 -23.00 2.68
C LEU A 149 -7.27 -23.97 3.66
N ILE A 150 -7.01 -25.17 3.17
CA ILE A 150 -6.35 -26.26 3.91
C ILE A 150 -4.98 -26.56 3.30
N ALA A 151 -4.02 -26.94 4.12
CA ALA A 151 -2.73 -27.43 3.70
C ALA A 151 -2.81 -28.88 3.16
N ALA A 152 -1.76 -29.35 2.51
CA ALA A 152 -1.71 -30.72 1.95
C ALA A 152 -1.88 -31.81 3.02
N ASN A 153 -1.59 -31.54 4.28
CA ASN A 153 -1.79 -32.45 5.42
C ASN A 153 -3.22 -32.42 6.00
N GLY A 154 -4.18 -31.72 5.36
CA GLY A 154 -5.57 -31.61 5.80
C GLY A 154 -5.82 -30.57 6.91
N THR A 155 -4.80 -29.88 7.41
CA THR A 155 -4.98 -28.82 8.42
C THR A 155 -5.33 -27.49 7.77
N ARG A 156 -6.19 -26.69 8.43
CA ARG A 156 -6.50 -25.33 7.95
C ARG A 156 -5.26 -24.45 8.01
N LEU A 157 -4.99 -23.72 6.92
CA LEU A 157 -3.88 -22.77 6.90
C LEU A 157 -4.09 -21.65 7.90
N PRO A 158 -3.01 -21.15 8.58
CA PRO A 158 -3.06 -19.98 9.43
C PRO A 158 -3.67 -18.77 8.72
N THR A 159 -4.32 -17.87 9.46
CA THR A 159 -4.98 -16.68 8.91
C THR A 159 -4.04 -15.83 8.03
N GLY A 160 -2.76 -15.72 8.37
CA GLY A 160 -1.77 -15.00 7.57
C GLY A 160 -1.46 -15.59 6.20
N LEU A 161 -1.84 -16.85 5.93
CA LEU A 161 -1.68 -17.54 4.66
C LEU A 161 -3.00 -17.63 3.87
N GLN A 162 -4.13 -17.27 4.46
CA GLN A 162 -5.42 -17.22 3.80
C GLN A 162 -5.49 -16.00 2.87
N PRO A 163 -6.26 -16.05 1.77
CA PRO A 163 -6.54 -14.88 0.93
C PRO A 163 -7.28 -13.76 1.66
N GLY A 164 -8.21 -14.10 2.53
CA GLY A 164 -8.95 -13.18 3.40
C GLY A 164 -8.58 -13.36 4.86
N SER A 165 -8.74 -12.32 5.65
CA SER A 165 -8.50 -12.33 7.10
C SER A 165 -9.74 -12.72 7.89
N GLY A 166 -10.95 -12.52 7.30
CA GLY A 166 -12.23 -12.65 7.99
C GLY A 166 -12.48 -11.58 9.04
N SER A 167 -11.71 -10.48 9.01
CA SER A 167 -11.89 -9.32 9.90
C SER A 167 -12.45 -8.12 9.13
N THR A 168 -13.27 -7.31 9.82
CA THR A 168 -13.64 -5.98 9.34
C THR A 168 -12.63 -4.98 9.87
N ASP A 169 -11.86 -4.36 9.00
CA ASP A 169 -10.77 -3.46 9.38
C ASP A 169 -11.07 -2.04 8.88
N LEU A 170 -10.40 -1.04 9.45
CA LEU A 170 -10.52 0.35 9.03
C LEU A 170 -9.24 0.77 8.31
N PHE A 171 -9.37 1.18 7.05
CA PHE A 171 -8.30 1.81 6.28
C PHE A 171 -8.34 3.32 6.46
N VAL A 172 -7.17 3.93 6.68
CA VAL A 172 -6.98 5.38 6.74
C VAL A 172 -5.71 5.74 6.00
N ALA A 173 -5.75 6.77 5.14
CA ALA A 173 -4.58 7.28 4.45
C ALA A 173 -4.56 8.82 4.42
N ALA A 174 -3.36 9.37 4.32
CA ALA A 174 -3.09 10.77 4.01
C ALA A 174 -2.13 10.84 2.84
N ASN A 175 -2.50 11.59 1.82
CA ASN A 175 -1.71 11.72 0.61
C ASN A 175 -1.32 13.18 0.40
N TRP A 176 -0.12 13.40 -0.06
CA TRP A 176 0.39 14.71 -0.43
C TRP A 176 1.09 14.64 -1.77
N THR A 177 0.75 15.57 -2.68
CA THR A 177 1.36 15.68 -4.00
C THR A 177 1.85 17.10 -4.23
N TYR A 178 3.08 17.24 -4.67
CA TYR A 178 3.67 18.50 -5.08
C TYR A 178 4.26 18.39 -6.49
N THR A 179 3.69 19.11 -7.45
CA THR A 179 4.22 19.24 -8.80
C THR A 179 5.03 20.54 -8.93
N GLY A 180 6.17 20.50 -9.59
CA GLY A 180 7.03 21.67 -9.78
C GLY A 180 8.04 21.92 -8.66
N LEU A 181 8.52 20.87 -8.03
CA LEU A 181 9.52 20.91 -6.97
C LEU A 181 10.79 21.67 -7.45
N PHE A 182 11.38 22.49 -6.59
CA PHE A 182 12.55 23.34 -6.88
C PHE A 182 12.40 24.23 -8.13
N ASN A 183 11.19 24.69 -8.46
CA ASN A 183 10.85 25.43 -9.68
C ASN A 183 11.01 24.61 -10.99
N MET A 184 11.22 23.32 -10.90
CA MET A 184 11.32 22.41 -12.02
C MET A 184 9.96 21.76 -12.27
N ARG A 185 9.19 22.25 -13.25
CA ARG A 185 7.84 21.74 -13.59
C ARG A 185 7.81 20.24 -13.92
N ARG A 186 8.96 19.65 -14.18
CA ARG A 186 9.12 18.22 -14.47
C ARG A 186 9.35 17.33 -13.27
N LEU A 187 9.53 17.94 -12.06
CA LEU A 187 9.67 17.18 -10.82
C LEU A 187 8.35 17.15 -10.08
N VAL A 188 7.99 15.95 -9.64
CA VAL A 188 6.81 15.67 -8.83
C VAL A 188 7.26 14.89 -7.60
N ALA A 189 6.82 15.32 -6.44
CA ALA A 189 6.99 14.59 -5.20
C ALA A 189 5.61 14.16 -4.69
N ASP A 190 5.49 12.90 -4.36
CA ASP A 190 4.30 12.32 -3.77
C ASP A 190 4.67 11.64 -2.45
N GLU A 191 3.80 11.77 -1.46
CA GLU A 191 3.85 11.04 -0.21
C GLU A 191 2.50 10.38 0.02
N ASP A 192 2.52 9.09 0.27
CA ASP A 192 1.40 8.31 0.72
C ASP A 192 1.71 7.74 2.11
N PHE A 193 0.92 8.14 3.08
CA PHE A 193 0.97 7.60 4.41
C PHE A 193 -0.33 6.88 4.69
N HIS A 194 -0.31 5.58 4.92
CA HIS A 194 -1.53 4.85 5.18
C HIS A 194 -1.41 3.81 6.29
N SER A 195 -2.58 3.37 6.72
CA SER A 195 -2.78 2.53 7.88
C SER A 195 -4.07 1.72 7.77
N LEU A 196 -4.01 0.43 8.15
CA LEU A 196 -5.19 -0.42 8.26
C LEU A 196 -5.37 -0.89 9.71
N VAL A 197 -6.27 -0.35 10.46
CA VAL A 197 -6.60 -0.76 11.83
C VAL A 197 -7.31 -2.11 11.79
N ARG A 198 -6.66 -3.16 12.29
CA ARG A 198 -7.18 -4.52 12.21
C ARG A 198 -7.98 -4.93 13.42
N SER A 199 -9.09 -5.60 13.18
CA SER A 199 -9.89 -6.28 14.17
C SER A 199 -9.56 -7.79 14.23
N GLN A 200 -10.20 -8.51 15.11
CA GLN A 200 -10.09 -9.97 15.18
C GLN A 200 -10.84 -10.61 14.02
N GLY A 201 -10.14 -11.47 13.29
CA GLY A 201 -10.67 -12.26 12.19
C GLY A 201 -10.91 -13.72 12.55
N THR A 202 -10.75 -14.58 11.54
CA THR A 202 -10.90 -16.03 11.71
C THR A 202 -9.84 -16.64 12.59
N GLN A 203 -10.07 -17.84 13.13
CA GLN A 203 -9.16 -18.58 14.00
C GLN A 203 -8.74 -17.80 15.25
N ALA A 204 -9.65 -16.94 15.78
CA ALA A 204 -9.37 -16.05 16.91
C ALA A 204 -8.06 -15.23 16.71
N THR A 205 -7.67 -14.97 15.47
CA THR A 205 -6.43 -14.28 15.12
C THR A 205 -6.72 -12.82 14.75
N ARG A 206 -6.02 -11.91 15.40
CA ARG A 206 -5.86 -10.53 14.98
C ARG A 206 -4.47 -10.39 14.37
N LEU A 207 -4.41 -10.26 13.07
CA LEU A 207 -3.14 -9.98 12.39
C LEU A 207 -2.60 -8.63 12.86
N GLY A 208 -1.30 -8.54 13.01
CA GLY A 208 -0.64 -7.30 13.42
C GLY A 208 -0.97 -6.17 12.48
N SER A 209 -1.24 -5.06 13.07
CA SER A 209 -1.44 -3.81 12.37
C SER A 209 -0.13 -3.31 11.73
N ASN A 210 -0.12 -2.62 10.56
CA ASN A 210 1.06 -1.94 10.00
C ASN A 210 0.77 -0.49 9.60
N VAL A 211 1.78 0.32 9.60
CA VAL A 211 1.83 1.65 8.99
C VAL A 211 2.73 1.57 7.79
N GLU A 212 2.39 2.24 6.72
CA GLU A 212 3.27 2.44 5.59
C GLU A 212 3.39 3.93 5.29
N SER A 213 4.62 4.38 5.05
CA SER A 213 4.95 5.68 4.47
C SER A 213 5.72 5.42 3.20
N ARG A 214 5.22 5.92 2.08
CA ARG A 214 5.81 5.77 0.77
C ARG A 214 6.06 7.12 0.15
N PHE A 215 7.32 7.48 0.04
CA PHE A 215 7.78 8.70 -0.62
C PHE A 215 8.27 8.38 -2.02
N TRP A 216 7.87 9.20 -2.98
CA TRP A 216 8.16 9.01 -4.38
C TRP A 216 8.55 10.36 -5.00
N LEU A 217 9.75 10.42 -5.58
CA LEU A 217 10.25 11.57 -6.30
C LEU A 217 10.38 11.21 -7.78
N SER A 218 9.51 11.75 -8.62
CA SER A 218 9.53 11.44 -10.04
C SER A 218 9.95 12.62 -10.89
N TYR A 219 10.73 12.32 -11.92
CA TYR A 219 11.10 13.22 -12.99
C TYR A 219 10.32 12.86 -14.26
N ARG A 220 9.82 13.88 -14.97
CA ARG A 220 9.11 13.73 -16.24
C ARG A 220 10.04 14.04 -17.41
N PRO A 221 10.78 13.05 -17.96
CA PRO A 221 11.69 13.26 -19.08
C PRO A 221 10.95 13.61 -20.38
N TYR A 222 9.73 13.10 -20.53
CA TYR A 222 8.95 13.27 -21.74
C TYR A 222 7.50 13.68 -21.45
N GLU A 223 7.01 14.62 -22.25
CA GLU A 223 5.62 15.05 -22.33
C GLU A 223 5.32 15.44 -23.76
N ALA A 224 4.29 14.85 -24.37
CA ALA A 224 3.82 15.25 -25.68
C ALA A 224 3.24 16.67 -25.63
N LYS A 225 3.36 17.43 -26.73
CA LYS A 225 2.89 18.83 -26.80
C LYS A 225 1.39 18.98 -26.54
N ASP A 226 0.60 17.97 -26.87
CA ASP A 226 -0.84 17.89 -26.65
C ASP A 226 -1.22 17.29 -25.27
N GLY A 227 -0.23 16.93 -24.45
CA GLY A 227 -0.43 16.29 -23.15
C GLY A 227 -0.98 14.86 -23.21
N SER A 228 -1.09 14.29 -24.41
CA SER A 228 -1.68 12.95 -24.60
C SER A 228 -0.82 11.81 -24.10
N ARG A 229 0.49 12.03 -24.03
CA ARG A 229 1.50 11.05 -23.58
C ARG A 229 2.50 11.71 -22.65
N GLU A 230 2.85 11.00 -21.63
CA GLU A 230 3.85 11.45 -20.66
C GLU A 230 4.60 10.25 -20.09
N TRP A 231 5.80 10.50 -19.61
CA TRP A 231 6.61 9.49 -18.93
C TRP A 231 7.20 10.09 -17.68
N PHE A 232 6.99 9.42 -16.56
CA PHE A 232 7.62 9.71 -15.29
C PHE A 232 8.48 8.54 -14.86
N ILE A 233 9.61 8.85 -14.21
CA ILE A 233 10.49 7.85 -13.60
C ILE A 233 11.14 8.45 -12.36
N GLY A 234 11.35 7.64 -11.35
CA GLY A 234 12.06 8.11 -10.17
C GLY A 234 12.19 7.09 -9.06
N PRO A 235 13.02 7.41 -8.05
CA PRO A 235 13.18 6.59 -6.87
C PRO A 235 11.92 6.58 -6.02
N VAL A 236 11.73 5.47 -5.31
CA VAL A 236 10.72 5.30 -4.26
C VAL A 236 11.40 4.81 -2.99
N LEU A 237 10.94 5.32 -1.87
CA LEU A 237 11.31 4.90 -0.53
C LEU A 237 10.04 4.50 0.20
N THR A 238 9.99 3.27 0.71
CA THR A 238 8.83 2.75 1.44
C THR A 238 9.29 2.25 2.80
N TRP A 239 8.77 2.85 3.86
CA TRP A 239 8.93 2.35 5.21
C TRP A 239 7.63 1.69 5.66
N GLN A 240 7.73 0.50 6.26
CA GLN A 240 6.61 -0.25 6.79
C GLN A 240 6.92 -0.67 8.22
N HIS A 241 5.96 -0.46 9.10
CA HIS A 241 5.98 -0.96 10.47
C HIS A 241 4.82 -1.94 10.66
N PHE A 242 5.08 -3.12 11.18
CA PHE A 242 4.11 -4.16 11.47
C PHE A 242 4.05 -4.38 12.98
N GLN A 243 2.86 -4.29 13.56
CA GLN A 243 2.63 -4.70 14.96
C GLN A 243 2.67 -6.22 15.08
N ASP A 244 2.84 -6.71 16.31
CA ASP A 244 2.73 -8.14 16.60
C ASP A 244 1.30 -8.65 16.39
N ASP A 245 1.19 -9.88 15.91
CA ASP A 245 -0.07 -10.61 15.81
C ASP A 245 -0.59 -10.95 17.21
N ARG A 246 -1.91 -11.17 17.31
CA ARG A 246 -2.54 -11.74 18.49
C ARG A 246 -3.34 -12.97 18.12
N ILE A 247 -3.13 -14.06 18.83
CA ILE A 247 -3.86 -15.33 18.63
C ILE A 247 -4.54 -15.67 19.94
N ALA A 248 -5.85 -15.88 19.91
CA ALA A 248 -6.68 -16.09 21.10
C ALA A 248 -6.45 -15.03 22.21
N GLY A 249 -6.24 -13.76 21.81
CA GLY A 249 -5.97 -12.65 22.72
C GLY A 249 -4.51 -12.52 23.18
N VAL A 250 -3.64 -13.52 22.91
CA VAL A 250 -2.24 -13.54 23.32
C VAL A 250 -1.37 -12.91 22.23
N THR A 251 -0.56 -11.91 22.59
CA THR A 251 0.40 -11.28 21.68
C THR A 251 1.52 -12.25 21.33
N GLN A 252 1.80 -12.39 20.04
CA GLN A 252 2.86 -13.23 19.49
C GLN A 252 4.13 -12.38 19.35
N ALA A 253 4.87 -12.24 20.42
CA ALA A 253 6.04 -11.37 20.46
C ALA A 253 7.04 -11.67 19.35
N GLY A 254 7.52 -10.62 18.66
CA GLY A 254 8.47 -10.69 17.55
C GLY A 254 7.87 -11.16 16.22
N SER A 255 6.54 -11.21 16.08
CA SER A 255 5.88 -11.43 14.80
C SER A 255 5.69 -10.14 13.97
N GLY A 256 5.82 -8.99 14.61
CA GLY A 256 5.91 -7.66 14.00
C GLY A 256 7.34 -7.20 13.81
N GLY A 257 7.50 -6.05 13.13
CA GLY A 257 8.82 -5.46 12.88
C GLY A 257 8.77 -4.36 11.84
N ASP A 258 9.94 -3.86 11.47
CA ASP A 258 10.11 -2.77 10.49
C ASP A 258 10.77 -3.27 9.22
N VAL A 259 10.38 -2.68 8.09
CA VAL A 259 11.01 -2.88 6.79
C VAL A 259 11.19 -1.53 6.10
N LEU A 260 12.37 -1.28 5.59
CA LEU A 260 12.68 -0.17 4.70
C LEU A 260 12.99 -0.72 3.32
N LEU A 261 12.15 -0.38 2.35
CA LEU A 261 12.36 -0.73 0.94
C LEU A 261 12.81 0.50 0.18
N THR A 262 13.76 0.32 -0.72
CA THR A 262 14.13 1.31 -1.72
C THR A 262 13.88 0.75 -3.10
N GLY A 263 13.50 1.59 -4.04
CA GLY A 263 13.15 1.08 -5.35
C GLY A 263 13.10 2.18 -6.41
N ILE A 264 12.57 1.77 -7.56
CA ILE A 264 12.31 2.63 -8.69
C ILE A 264 10.88 2.42 -9.18
N THR A 265 10.26 3.51 -9.57
CA THR A 265 8.94 3.47 -10.19
C THR A 265 8.96 4.22 -11.52
N THR A 266 8.14 3.77 -12.45
CA THR A 266 7.94 4.43 -13.73
C THR A 266 6.46 4.40 -14.12
N TYR A 267 6.03 5.47 -14.78
CA TYR A 267 4.64 5.69 -15.13
C TYR A 267 4.55 6.25 -16.55
N PHE A 268 3.72 5.64 -17.38
CA PHE A 268 3.54 6.01 -18.77
C PHE A 268 2.09 6.37 -19.05
N GLY A 269 1.84 7.62 -19.43
CA GLY A 269 0.61 8.00 -20.13
C GLY A 269 0.69 7.54 -21.58
N VAL A 270 -0.12 6.54 -21.94
CA VAL A 270 -0.10 5.93 -23.29
C VAL A 270 -1.01 6.71 -24.26
N ARG A 271 -2.15 7.13 -23.75
CA ARG A 271 -3.15 7.96 -24.43
C ARG A 271 -3.96 8.72 -23.39
N PRO A 272 -4.77 9.73 -23.78
CA PRO A 272 -5.61 10.44 -22.82
C PRO A 272 -6.42 9.48 -21.93
N GLY A 273 -6.23 9.61 -20.63
CA GLY A 273 -6.90 8.80 -19.60
C GLY A 273 -6.41 7.35 -19.46
N MET A 274 -5.41 6.89 -20.23
CA MET A 274 -4.85 5.55 -20.09
C MET A 274 -3.40 5.60 -19.66
N HIS A 275 -3.10 4.95 -18.53
CA HIS A 275 -1.77 4.93 -17.94
C HIS A 275 -1.33 3.52 -17.58
N LEU A 276 -0.03 3.27 -17.75
CA LEU A 276 0.67 2.09 -17.30
C LEU A 276 1.70 2.49 -16.25
N TRP A 277 1.91 1.66 -15.27
CA TRP A 277 2.95 1.88 -14.27
C TRP A 277 3.64 0.56 -13.89
N LEU A 278 4.89 0.70 -13.45
CA LEU A 278 5.72 -0.39 -12.97
C LEU A 278 6.55 0.14 -11.80
N ALA A 279 6.64 -0.63 -10.72
CA ALA A 279 7.55 -0.37 -9.61
C ALA A 279 8.26 -1.64 -9.18
N ALA A 280 9.49 -1.49 -8.73
CA ALA A 280 10.28 -2.56 -8.15
C ALA A 280 11.02 -2.02 -6.93
N ASP A 281 10.75 -2.61 -5.78
CA ASP A 281 11.30 -2.26 -4.48
C ASP A 281 12.02 -3.48 -3.90
N TRP A 282 13.09 -3.24 -3.15
CA TRP A 282 13.86 -4.28 -2.47
C TRP A 282 14.25 -3.84 -1.06
N ASP A 283 14.41 -4.82 -0.21
CA ASP A 283 14.80 -4.65 1.19
C ASP A 283 16.15 -3.95 1.30
N SER A 284 16.15 -2.80 1.97
CA SER A 284 17.36 -2.04 2.31
C SER A 284 17.72 -2.16 3.79
N ALA A 285 16.71 -2.30 4.65
CA ALA A 285 16.88 -2.56 6.08
C ALA A 285 15.60 -3.16 6.67
N HIS A 286 15.74 -4.01 7.66
CA HIS A 286 14.60 -4.59 8.39
C HIS A 286 14.97 -4.94 9.83
N SER A 287 13.96 -5.05 10.68
CA SER A 287 14.13 -5.58 12.02
C SER A 287 14.32 -7.09 12.02
N THR A 288 14.91 -7.62 13.09
CA THR A 288 15.28 -9.05 13.23
C THR A 288 14.44 -9.78 14.26
N GLY A 289 13.14 -9.52 14.35
CA GLY A 289 12.23 -10.26 15.24
C GLY A 289 12.23 -11.76 14.90
N ALA A 290 12.18 -12.62 15.92
CA ALA A 290 12.37 -14.07 15.76
C ALA A 290 11.30 -14.74 14.86
N ALA A 291 10.08 -14.20 14.84
CA ALA A 291 8.96 -14.67 14.03
C ALA A 291 8.60 -13.71 12.88
N PHE A 292 9.31 -12.61 12.74
CA PHE A 292 9.06 -11.62 11.71
C PHE A 292 9.56 -12.10 10.34
N MET A 293 8.73 -11.99 9.33
CA MET A 293 9.07 -12.36 7.95
C MET A 293 9.17 -11.10 7.08
N PRO A 294 10.35 -10.45 7.02
CA PRO A 294 10.51 -9.19 6.29
C PRO A 294 10.29 -9.37 4.80
N ILE A 295 9.74 -8.34 4.16
CA ILE A 295 9.61 -8.27 2.71
C ILE A 295 11.00 -8.10 2.11
N ARG A 296 11.36 -8.94 1.15
CA ARG A 296 12.64 -8.90 0.45
C ARG A 296 12.56 -8.18 -0.89
N ARG A 297 11.49 -8.41 -1.60
CA ARG A 297 11.23 -7.79 -2.91
C ARG A 297 9.75 -7.55 -3.07
N HIS A 298 9.45 -6.45 -3.71
CA HIS A 298 8.11 -6.03 -4.05
C HIS A 298 8.15 -5.54 -5.49
N VAL A 299 7.48 -6.23 -6.38
CA VAL A 299 7.36 -5.83 -7.80
C VAL A 299 5.90 -5.64 -8.09
N SER A 300 5.55 -4.50 -8.65
CA SER A 300 4.17 -4.18 -8.96
C SER A 300 4.04 -3.51 -10.32
N PHE A 301 2.95 -3.77 -11.00
CA PHE A 301 2.57 -3.09 -12.22
C PHE A 301 1.07 -2.93 -12.30
N GLY A 302 0.63 -1.99 -13.11
CA GLY A 302 -0.80 -1.82 -13.32
C GLY A 302 -1.12 -1.01 -14.55
N ILE A 303 -2.41 -1.02 -14.85
CA ILE A 303 -3.03 -0.25 -15.92
C ILE A 303 -4.23 0.49 -15.35
N THR A 304 -4.38 1.73 -15.72
CA THR A 304 -5.55 2.53 -15.38
C THR A 304 -6.19 3.12 -16.62
N GLN A 305 -7.52 3.18 -16.65
CA GLN A 305 -8.28 3.88 -17.67
C GLN A 305 -9.29 4.81 -17.00
N GLN A 306 -9.12 6.11 -17.24
CA GLN A 306 -10.10 7.14 -16.87
C GLN A 306 -11.13 7.31 -17.98
N PHE A 307 -12.36 7.62 -17.60
CA PHE A 307 -13.46 7.90 -18.51
C PHE A 307 -14.47 8.86 -17.86
N ARG A 308 -15.39 9.39 -18.65
CA ARG A 308 -16.47 10.23 -18.14
C ARG A 308 -17.75 9.40 -18.08
N LEU A 309 -18.42 9.39 -16.92
CA LEU A 309 -19.68 8.66 -16.72
C LEU A 309 -20.90 9.46 -17.20
N HIS A 310 -20.81 10.80 -17.12
CA HIS A 310 -21.85 11.70 -17.63
C HIS A 310 -21.20 12.91 -18.33
N ARG A 311 -21.86 13.43 -19.33
CA ARG A 311 -21.53 14.70 -20.00
C ARG A 311 -22.18 15.85 -19.27
#